data_fccfa1b880115286b7d98a720600e5c9
#
_entry.id   fccfa1b880115286b7d98a720600e5c9
#
_cell.length_a   1.000
_cell.length_b   1.000
_cell.length_c   1.000
_cell.angle_alpha   90.00
_cell.angle_beta   90.00
_cell.angle_gamma   90.00
#
_symmetry.space_group_name_H-M   'P 1'
#
loop_
_entity.id
_entity.type
_entity.pdbx_description
1 polymer ?
#
loop_
_entity_poly.entity_id
_entity_poly.type
_entity_poly.pdbx_seq_one_letter_code
_entity_poly.pdbx_strand_id
1 'polypeptide(L)'
;MRDLAQETLCVRPKSLIQFLLTLFLCIAYRRTLRDLWCRILFQGSEAWPVRLRAIAHTFMGICCAEQLRNYDVAHIHIHHGYYASWVGMTAAQILGVPFSLTLHGSDLLLNGVYLDTKLKNCAFCLTVSEFNRRHILAHFPSIPSSRVLLHRMKI
;
A
#
# COMPACT_ATOMS: atom_id res chain seq x y z
N MET A 1 0.66 -15.61 25.84
CA MET A 1 1.14 -15.12 24.53
C MET A 1 0.34 -15.88 23.49
N ARG A 2 -0.51 -15.20 22.69
CA ARG A 2 -1.14 -15.84 21.54
C ARG A 2 -0.05 -16.16 20.53
N ASP A 3 -0.12 -17.34 19.94
CA ASP A 3 0.88 -17.81 18.99
C ASP A 3 0.75 -16.96 17.69
N LEU A 4 1.72 -16.08 17.44
CA LEU A 4 1.72 -15.19 16.26
C LEU A 4 1.64 -15.96 14.93
N ALA A 5 2.03 -17.23 14.92
CA ALA A 5 1.92 -18.10 13.74
C ALA A 5 0.45 -18.39 13.35
N GLN A 6 -0.51 -18.29 14.29
CA GLN A 6 -1.93 -18.49 14.03
C GLN A 6 -2.63 -17.27 13.42
N GLU A 7 -1.97 -16.11 13.41
CA GLU A 7 -2.52 -14.84 12.93
C GLU A 7 -2.06 -14.48 11.50
N THR A 8 -1.43 -15.41 10.78
CA THR A 8 -1.04 -15.18 9.39
C THR A 8 -2.24 -15.33 8.44
N LEU A 9 -2.66 -14.24 7.84
CA LEU A 9 -3.76 -14.22 6.87
C LEU A 9 -3.20 -14.26 5.43
N CYS A 10 -3.74 -15.19 4.62
CA CYS A 10 -3.40 -15.27 3.21
C CYS A 10 -4.34 -14.38 2.38
N VAL A 11 -3.80 -13.35 1.71
CA VAL A 11 -4.55 -12.33 0.96
C VAL A 11 -4.98 -12.81 -0.44
N ARG A 12 -5.11 -14.10 -0.69
CA ARG A 12 -5.59 -14.63 -1.97
C ARG A 12 -7.05 -15.03 -1.88
N PRO A 13 -7.85 -14.79 -2.94
CA PRO A 13 -9.17 -15.41 -3.03
C PRO A 13 -9.00 -16.93 -3.06
N LYS A 14 -9.66 -17.63 -2.12
CA LYS A 14 -9.56 -19.09 -1.94
C LYS A 14 -10.60 -19.87 -2.75
N SER A 15 -11.58 -19.16 -3.35
CA SER A 15 -12.67 -19.78 -4.12
C SER A 15 -13.18 -18.85 -5.21
N LEU A 16 -13.88 -19.41 -6.20
CA LEU A 16 -14.55 -18.65 -7.24
C LEU A 16 -15.60 -17.69 -6.66
N ILE A 17 -16.30 -18.10 -5.63
CA ILE A 17 -17.30 -17.28 -4.94
C ILE A 17 -16.61 -16.03 -4.35
N GLN A 18 -15.48 -16.20 -3.69
CA GLN A 18 -14.72 -15.09 -3.12
C GLN A 18 -14.17 -14.15 -4.20
N PHE A 19 -13.78 -14.69 -5.36
CA PHE A 19 -13.37 -13.90 -6.50
C PHE A 19 -14.54 -13.05 -7.06
N LEU A 20 -15.71 -13.65 -7.27
CA LEU A 20 -16.92 -12.95 -7.73
C LEU A 20 -17.39 -11.91 -6.73
N LEU A 21 -17.34 -12.22 -5.43
CA LEU A 21 -17.64 -11.26 -4.37
C LEU A 21 -16.67 -10.06 -4.43
N THR A 22 -15.39 -10.29 -4.65
CA THR A 22 -14.40 -9.21 -4.77
C THR A 22 -14.68 -8.31 -5.98
N LEU A 23 -15.13 -8.88 -7.11
CA LEU A 23 -15.57 -8.09 -8.27
C LEU A 23 -16.76 -7.20 -7.93
N PHE A 24 -17.76 -7.73 -7.22
CA PHE A 24 -18.89 -6.94 -6.74
C PHE A 24 -18.44 -5.83 -5.78
N LEU A 25 -17.55 -6.14 -4.86
CA LEU A 25 -16.99 -5.18 -3.90
C LEU A 25 -16.18 -4.06 -4.59
N CYS A 26 -15.55 -4.31 -5.73
CA CYS A 26 -14.93 -3.25 -6.52
C CYS A 26 -15.94 -2.18 -6.95
N ILE A 27 -17.16 -2.60 -7.31
CA ILE A 27 -18.23 -1.67 -7.65
C ILE A 27 -18.73 -0.94 -6.40
N ALA A 28 -18.87 -1.64 -5.28
CA ALA A 28 -19.29 -1.04 -4.01
C ALA A 28 -18.28 0.02 -3.52
N TYR A 29 -16.98 -0.29 -3.60
CA TYR A 29 -15.91 0.62 -3.16
C TYR A 29 -15.43 1.60 -4.23
N ARG A 30 -16.10 1.70 -5.39
CA ARG A 30 -15.66 2.57 -6.50
C ARG A 30 -15.47 4.04 -6.10
N ARG A 31 -16.26 4.54 -5.15
CA ARG A 31 -16.14 5.91 -4.65
C ARG A 31 -14.94 6.06 -3.70
N THR A 32 -14.75 5.14 -2.78
CA THR A 32 -13.63 5.09 -1.84
C THR A 32 -12.29 4.96 -2.56
N LEU A 33 -12.25 4.15 -3.61
CA LEU A 33 -11.03 3.88 -4.40
C LEU A 33 -10.93 4.73 -5.66
N ARG A 34 -11.77 5.76 -5.81
CA ARG A 34 -11.82 6.60 -7.02
C ARG A 34 -10.44 7.13 -7.41
N ASP A 35 -9.71 7.67 -6.44
CA ASP A 35 -8.42 8.29 -6.72
C ASP A 35 -7.37 7.27 -7.16
N LEU A 36 -7.42 6.04 -6.62
CA LEU A 36 -6.56 4.94 -7.06
C LEU A 36 -6.93 4.48 -8.48
N TRP A 37 -8.21 4.35 -8.79
CA TRP A 37 -8.66 4.02 -10.14
C TRP A 37 -8.27 5.10 -11.15
N CYS A 38 -8.51 6.37 -10.82
CA CYS A 38 -8.09 7.49 -11.66
C CYS A 38 -6.57 7.49 -11.88
N ARG A 39 -5.77 7.21 -10.84
CA ARG A 39 -4.32 7.13 -10.93
C ARG A 39 -3.84 5.98 -11.83
N ILE A 40 -4.46 4.80 -11.71
CA ILE A 40 -4.10 3.64 -12.54
C ILE A 40 -4.48 3.86 -14.00
N LEU A 41 -5.71 4.31 -14.25
CA LEU A 41 -6.28 4.29 -15.60
C LEU A 41 -5.91 5.52 -16.43
N PHE A 42 -5.85 6.69 -15.82
CA PHE A 42 -5.78 7.96 -16.53
C PHE A 42 -4.56 8.82 -16.22
N GLN A 43 -3.85 8.56 -15.10
CA GLN A 43 -2.75 9.40 -14.66
C GLN A 43 -1.41 8.65 -14.73
N GLY A 44 -0.35 9.39 -15.09
CA GLY A 44 1.00 8.87 -15.13
C GLY A 44 1.37 8.18 -16.44
N SER A 45 2.66 7.86 -16.56
CA SER A 45 3.30 7.32 -17.76
C SER A 45 3.60 5.82 -17.66
N GLU A 46 3.06 5.14 -16.66
CA GLU A 46 3.34 3.71 -16.43
C GLU A 46 2.82 2.86 -17.60
N ALA A 47 3.65 1.89 -18.01
CA ALA A 47 3.31 0.94 -19.05
C ALA A 47 2.12 0.05 -18.65
N TRP A 48 1.33 -0.41 -19.62
CA TRP A 48 0.14 -1.25 -19.40
C TRP A 48 0.37 -2.48 -18.49
N PRO A 49 1.48 -3.23 -18.58
CA PRO A 49 1.71 -4.35 -17.66
C PRO A 49 1.79 -3.92 -16.19
N VAL A 50 2.34 -2.73 -15.94
CA VAL A 50 2.42 -2.16 -14.59
C VAL A 50 1.03 -1.78 -14.08
N ARG A 51 0.20 -1.16 -14.93
CA ARG A 51 -1.19 -0.81 -14.61
C ARG A 51 -2.04 -2.04 -14.33
N LEU A 52 -1.92 -3.10 -15.14
CA LEU A 52 -2.62 -4.38 -14.92
C LEU A 52 -2.23 -5.01 -13.58
N ARG A 53 -0.94 -4.97 -13.21
CA ARG A 53 -0.49 -5.42 -11.90
C ARG A 53 -1.10 -4.57 -10.77
N ALA A 54 -1.18 -3.25 -10.92
CA ALA A 54 -1.81 -2.39 -9.93
C ALA A 54 -3.31 -2.69 -9.77
N ILE A 55 -4.01 -2.96 -10.87
CA ILE A 55 -5.41 -3.43 -10.85
C ILE A 55 -5.51 -4.73 -10.02
N ALA A 56 -4.70 -5.75 -10.35
CA ALA A 56 -4.70 -7.02 -9.61
C ALA A 56 -4.41 -6.82 -8.11
N HIS A 57 -3.46 -5.93 -7.77
CA HIS A 57 -3.15 -5.63 -6.37
C HIS A 57 -4.25 -4.80 -5.69
N THR A 58 -5.02 -4.00 -6.43
CA THR A 58 -6.23 -3.35 -5.89
C THR A 58 -7.27 -4.40 -5.50
N PHE A 59 -7.51 -5.42 -6.34
CA PHE A 59 -8.36 -6.56 -5.97
C PHE A 59 -7.86 -7.29 -4.72
N MET A 60 -6.55 -7.56 -4.63
CA MET A 60 -5.96 -8.16 -3.44
C MET A 60 -6.15 -7.28 -2.19
N GLY A 61 -6.06 -5.96 -2.35
CA GLY A 61 -6.30 -4.99 -1.28
C GLY A 61 -7.74 -5.04 -0.77
N ILE A 62 -8.72 -5.20 -1.67
CA ILE A 62 -10.13 -5.39 -1.30
C ILE A 62 -10.31 -6.70 -0.52
N CYS A 63 -9.71 -7.80 -1.00
CA CYS A 63 -9.73 -9.08 -0.26
C CYS A 63 -9.10 -8.95 1.13
N CYS A 64 -7.99 -8.21 1.24
CA CYS A 64 -7.31 -7.94 2.50
C CYS A 64 -8.22 -7.16 3.46
N ALA A 65 -8.87 -6.10 2.98
CA ALA A 65 -9.78 -5.30 3.77
C ALA A 65 -10.95 -6.13 4.31
N GLU A 66 -11.55 -6.99 3.47
CA GLU A 66 -12.65 -7.85 3.89
C GLU A 66 -12.22 -8.88 4.95
N GLN A 67 -11.01 -9.44 4.84
CA GLN A 67 -10.49 -10.35 5.86
C GLN A 67 -10.21 -9.63 7.19
N LEU A 68 -9.77 -8.37 7.12
CA LEU A 68 -9.47 -7.56 8.30
C LEU A 68 -10.69 -6.89 8.92
N ARG A 69 -11.86 -6.90 8.26
CA ARG A 69 -13.07 -6.20 8.70
C ARG A 69 -13.55 -6.61 10.09
N ASN A 70 -13.33 -7.88 10.47
CA ASN A 70 -13.73 -8.40 11.77
C ASN A 70 -12.66 -8.22 12.87
N TYR A 71 -11.55 -7.56 12.55
CA TYR A 71 -10.50 -7.22 13.49
C TYR A 71 -10.56 -5.72 13.82
N ASP A 72 -10.24 -5.38 15.06
CA ASP A 72 -10.11 -3.98 15.48
C ASP A 72 -8.75 -3.43 15.01
N VAL A 73 -8.68 -3.08 13.72
CA VAL A 73 -7.45 -2.59 13.09
C VAL A 73 -7.39 -1.09 13.24
N ALA A 74 -6.46 -0.58 14.04
CA ALA A 74 -6.25 0.85 14.22
C ALA A 74 -5.23 1.45 13.21
N HIS A 75 -4.33 0.63 12.65
CA HIS A 75 -3.26 1.08 11.75
C HIS A 75 -2.72 -0.08 10.92
N ILE A 76 -2.30 0.19 9.68
CA ILE A 76 -1.62 -0.80 8.83
C ILE A 76 -0.19 -0.33 8.59
N HIS A 77 0.80 -1.10 9.08
CA HIS A 77 2.20 -0.86 8.76
C HIS A 77 2.67 -1.79 7.66
N ILE A 78 3.30 -1.23 6.62
CA ILE A 78 3.71 -1.97 5.44
C ILE A 78 5.22 -1.90 5.30
N HIS A 79 5.84 -3.07 5.30
CA HIS A 79 7.27 -3.21 5.08
C HIS A 79 7.53 -3.40 3.58
N HIS A 80 8.37 -2.56 3.00
CA HIS A 80 8.67 -2.42 1.57
C HIS A 80 7.66 -1.62 0.74
N GLY A 81 8.21 -0.88 -0.23
CA GLY A 81 7.48 0.00 -1.14
C GLY A 81 6.95 -0.67 -2.41
N TYR A 82 7.12 -2.01 -2.57
CA TYR A 82 6.68 -2.75 -3.75
C TYR A 82 5.16 -2.88 -3.84
N TYR A 83 4.68 -3.90 -4.53
CA TYR A 83 3.25 -4.14 -4.74
C TYR A 83 2.48 -4.40 -3.45
N ALA A 84 3.10 -4.99 -2.42
CA ALA A 84 2.48 -5.17 -1.11
C ALA A 84 2.00 -3.85 -0.49
N SER A 85 2.72 -2.75 -0.73
CA SER A 85 2.31 -1.43 -0.26
C SER A 85 1.06 -0.89 -0.98
N TRP A 86 0.83 -1.28 -2.22
CA TRP A 86 -0.42 -0.96 -2.92
C TRP A 86 -1.61 -1.73 -2.32
N VAL A 87 -1.42 -3.01 -2.02
CA VAL A 87 -2.42 -3.86 -1.34
C VAL A 87 -2.80 -3.28 0.02
N GLY A 88 -1.79 -2.99 0.86
CA GLY A 88 -2.02 -2.45 2.20
C GLY A 88 -2.63 -1.05 2.18
N MET A 89 -2.20 -0.16 1.27
CA MET A 89 -2.80 1.16 1.07
C MET A 89 -4.28 1.05 0.68
N THR A 90 -4.61 0.15 -0.27
CA THR A 90 -6.00 -0.09 -0.69
C THR A 90 -6.84 -0.58 0.48
N ALA A 91 -6.32 -1.55 1.25
CA ALA A 91 -7.02 -2.06 2.43
C ALA A 91 -7.24 -0.97 3.49
N ALA A 92 -6.23 -0.15 3.76
CA ALA A 92 -6.31 0.96 4.70
C ALA A 92 -7.40 1.98 4.31
N GLN A 93 -7.47 2.33 3.02
CA GLN A 93 -8.51 3.24 2.52
C GLN A 93 -9.93 2.68 2.69
N ILE A 94 -10.13 1.38 2.45
CA ILE A 94 -11.43 0.73 2.62
C ILE A 94 -11.84 0.67 4.09
N LEU A 95 -10.89 0.34 4.97
CA LEU A 95 -11.11 0.25 6.41
C LEU A 95 -11.21 1.63 7.09
N GLY A 96 -10.81 2.71 6.40
CA GLY A 96 -10.80 4.06 6.97
C GLY A 96 -9.71 4.26 8.03
N VAL A 97 -8.62 3.48 7.98
CA VAL A 97 -7.51 3.54 8.94
C VAL A 97 -6.24 4.12 8.31
N PRO A 98 -5.37 4.77 9.07
CA PRO A 98 -4.09 5.24 8.57
C PRO A 98 -3.15 4.08 8.26
N PHE A 99 -2.22 4.31 7.32
CA PHE A 99 -1.13 3.38 7.07
C PHE A 99 0.22 4.08 7.04
N SER A 100 1.28 3.34 7.26
CA SER A 100 2.67 3.80 7.17
C SER A 100 3.53 2.82 6.40
N LEU A 101 4.66 3.31 5.92
CA LEU A 101 5.61 2.56 5.10
C LEU A 101 6.98 2.48 5.78
N THR A 102 7.67 1.36 5.62
CA THR A 102 9.12 1.29 5.75
C THR A 102 9.71 1.08 4.36
N LEU A 103 10.58 2.00 3.92
CA LEU A 103 11.22 1.96 2.61
C LEU A 103 12.71 1.71 2.73
N HIS A 104 13.19 0.82 1.87
CA HIS A 104 14.60 0.48 1.70
C HIS A 104 15.16 1.08 0.40
N GLY A 105 16.49 1.02 0.22
CA GLY A 105 17.13 1.55 -0.99
C GLY A 105 16.60 0.92 -2.28
N SER A 106 16.32 -0.37 -2.27
CA SER A 106 15.75 -1.08 -3.43
C SER A 106 14.37 -0.58 -3.83
N ASP A 107 13.54 -0.17 -2.86
CA ASP A 107 12.21 0.38 -3.11
C ASP A 107 12.27 1.73 -3.83
N LEU A 108 13.31 2.50 -3.55
CA LEU A 108 13.51 3.86 -4.08
C LEU A 108 14.23 3.86 -5.42
N LEU A 109 15.28 3.03 -5.57
CA LEU A 109 16.20 3.09 -6.69
C LEU A 109 15.85 2.12 -7.82
N LEU A 110 15.22 0.98 -7.51
CA LEU A 110 14.94 -0.07 -8.48
C LEU A 110 13.46 -0.21 -8.85
N ASN A 111 12.55 0.01 -7.93
CA ASN A 111 11.13 -0.31 -8.12
C ASN A 111 10.19 0.73 -7.48
N GLY A 112 10.41 2.01 -7.75
CA GLY A 112 9.59 3.11 -7.24
C GLY A 112 8.17 3.23 -7.84
N VAL A 113 7.58 2.12 -8.32
CA VAL A 113 6.28 2.12 -8.98
C VAL A 113 5.19 2.68 -8.08
N TYR A 114 4.52 3.73 -8.56
CA TYR A 114 3.48 4.47 -7.83
C TYR A 114 3.92 4.98 -6.45
N LEU A 115 5.21 5.22 -6.26
CA LEU A 115 5.75 5.64 -4.96
C LEU A 115 5.25 7.05 -4.56
N ASP A 116 5.07 7.93 -5.54
CA ASP A 116 4.41 9.24 -5.40
C ASP A 116 3.06 9.12 -4.70
N THR A 117 2.21 8.23 -5.20
CA THR A 117 0.87 8.00 -4.68
C THR A 117 0.90 7.40 -3.28
N LYS A 118 1.78 6.44 -3.04
CA LYS A 118 1.93 5.78 -1.74
C LYS A 118 2.41 6.75 -0.66
N LEU A 119 3.45 7.55 -0.97
CA LEU A 119 3.98 8.56 -0.07
C LEU A 119 2.98 9.69 0.22
N LYS A 120 2.20 10.09 -0.79
CA LYS A 120 1.15 11.10 -0.61
C LYS A 120 0.07 10.65 0.37
N ASN A 121 -0.29 9.38 0.34
CA ASN A 121 -1.41 8.83 1.11
C ASN A 121 -0.99 8.23 2.47
N CYS A 122 0.29 7.90 2.70
CA CYS A 122 0.72 7.35 3.99
C CYS A 122 0.75 8.42 5.08
N ALA A 123 0.49 8.01 6.32
CA ALA A 123 0.61 8.88 7.49
C ALA A 123 2.06 9.32 7.72
N PHE A 124 2.99 8.35 7.61
CA PHE A 124 4.43 8.59 7.65
C PHE A 124 5.19 7.48 6.92
N CYS A 125 6.43 7.77 6.57
CA CYS A 125 7.36 6.84 5.95
C CYS A 125 8.61 6.72 6.80
N LEU A 126 8.99 5.51 7.16
CA LEU A 126 10.28 5.20 7.79
C LEU A 126 11.32 4.89 6.72
N THR A 127 12.53 5.40 6.88
CA THR A 127 13.68 5.03 6.06
C THR A 127 14.84 4.56 6.93
N VAL A 128 15.66 3.70 6.38
CA VAL A 128 16.79 3.08 7.11
C VAL A 128 18.09 3.90 7.01
N SER A 129 18.13 4.94 6.16
CA SER A 129 19.32 5.76 5.99
C SER A 129 18.99 7.22 5.66
N GLU A 130 19.88 8.13 6.02
CA GLU A 130 19.77 9.54 5.67
C GLU A 130 19.85 9.78 4.14
N PHE A 131 20.57 8.90 3.42
CA PHE A 131 20.60 8.91 1.97
C PHE A 131 19.18 8.69 1.39
N ASN A 132 18.48 7.67 1.84
CA ASN A 132 17.12 7.38 1.41
C ASN A 132 16.17 8.53 1.75
N ARG A 133 16.31 9.11 2.94
CA ARG A 133 15.51 10.26 3.34
C ARG A 133 15.70 11.45 2.41
N ARG A 134 16.95 11.82 2.12
CA ARG A 134 17.28 12.92 1.18
C ARG A 134 16.76 12.60 -0.21
N HIS A 135 16.90 11.37 -0.67
CA HIS A 135 16.41 10.93 -1.99
C HIS A 135 14.89 11.13 -2.10
N ILE A 136 14.11 10.70 -1.09
CA ILE A 136 12.66 10.92 -1.07
C ILE A 136 12.33 12.41 -1.14
N LEU A 137 12.92 13.23 -0.28
CA LEU A 137 12.61 14.65 -0.21
C LEU A 137 13.02 15.42 -1.49
N ALA A 138 14.07 14.98 -2.17
CA ALA A 138 14.49 15.57 -3.44
C ALA A 138 13.57 15.21 -4.62
N HIS A 139 13.10 13.94 -4.68
CA HIS A 139 12.30 13.47 -5.81
C HIS A 139 10.79 13.63 -5.60
N PHE A 140 10.34 13.80 -4.35
CA PHE A 140 8.94 13.99 -3.99
C PHE A 140 8.76 15.25 -3.12
N PRO A 141 8.99 16.47 -3.69
CA PRO A 141 8.99 17.71 -2.93
C PRO A 141 7.62 18.07 -2.31
N SER A 142 6.54 17.46 -2.78
CA SER A 142 5.21 17.62 -2.20
C SER A 142 5.04 16.89 -0.85
N ILE A 143 5.98 16.03 -0.46
CA ILE A 143 5.91 15.27 0.79
C ILE A 143 6.61 16.08 1.90
N PRO A 144 5.89 16.43 2.99
CA PRO A 144 6.50 17.15 4.10
C PRO A 144 7.64 16.36 4.75
N SER A 145 8.74 17.03 5.06
CA SER A 145 9.91 16.40 5.70
C SER A 145 9.58 15.75 7.05
N SER A 146 8.56 16.26 7.76
CA SER A 146 8.04 15.70 9.00
C SER A 146 7.41 14.32 8.84
N ARG A 147 6.99 13.94 7.63
CA ARG A 147 6.45 12.61 7.34
C ARG A 147 7.51 11.57 6.97
N VAL A 148 8.75 11.99 6.70
CA VAL A 148 9.85 11.09 6.31
C VAL A 148 10.80 10.95 7.50
N LEU A 149 10.62 9.87 8.24
CA LEU A 149 11.33 9.61 9.49
C LEU A 149 12.54 8.69 9.26
N LEU A 150 13.61 8.94 9.98
CA LEU A 150 14.80 8.09 9.93
C LEU A 150 14.75 7.07 11.09
N HIS A 151 14.71 5.80 10.77
CA HIS A 151 14.90 4.74 11.72
C HIS A 151 16.37 4.27 11.68
N ARG A 152 17.16 4.68 12.68
CA ARG A 152 18.53 4.17 12.84
C ARG A 152 18.46 2.80 13.51
N MET A 153 18.82 1.76 12.77
CA MET A 153 19.10 0.48 13.42
C MET A 153 20.28 0.70 14.38
N LYS A 154 20.05 0.51 15.67
CA LYS A 154 21.16 0.38 16.61
C LYS A 154 21.82 -0.97 16.34
N ILE A 155 23.04 -0.94 15.88
CA ILE A 155 23.94 -2.10 15.79
C ILE A 155 24.40 -2.42 17.19
#